data_8bc587ec0e561ed51bd6d531533c4a41
#
_entry.id   8bc587ec0e561ed51bd6d531533c4a41
#
_cell.length_a   1.000
_cell.length_b   1.000
_cell.length_c   1.000
_cell.angle_alpha   90.00
_cell.angle_beta   90.00
_cell.angle_gamma   90.00
#
_symmetry.space_group_name_H-M   'P 1'
#
loop_
_entity.id
_entity.type
_entity.pdbx_description
1 polymer ?
#
loop_
_entity_poly.entity_id
_entity_poly.type
_entity_poly.pdbx_seq_one_letter_code
_entity_poly.pdbx_strand_id
1 'polypeptide(L)'
;MRNIAPRFALTMAAFVPLFAAWTVRSFGTAPQALWILCLALAALPLAFWWKCIAASRRGAEREFELEHDDIEGGHTFAIPTANLLMVQMVVGVAADVSARTLLAAVLLVMVAALVLLRQNLEAINPTATLFGFWVFHARTTDGASCIVVSRRSAIKGKVFVRSLLGDVFLEADWP
;
A
#
# COMPACT_ATOMS: atom_id res chain seq x y z
N MET A 1 -16.70 -6.38 -12.34
CA MET A 1 -15.27 -6.31 -12.75
C MET A 1 -14.51 -5.65 -11.62
N ARG A 2 -13.55 -6.35 -11.01
CA ARG A 2 -12.67 -5.77 -9.97
C ARG A 2 -11.86 -4.63 -10.61
N ASN A 3 -11.89 -3.47 -10.00
CA ASN A 3 -11.13 -2.32 -10.48
C ASN A 3 -9.65 -2.51 -10.07
N ILE A 4 -8.83 -2.96 -11.01
CA ILE A 4 -7.43 -3.35 -10.75
C ILE A 4 -6.55 -2.14 -10.42
N ALA A 5 -6.87 -0.96 -10.98
CA ALA A 5 -6.03 0.23 -10.84
C ALA A 5 -5.78 0.69 -9.39
N PRO A 6 -6.81 0.81 -8.51
CA PRO A 6 -6.58 1.23 -7.12
C PRO A 6 -5.80 0.19 -6.31
N ARG A 7 -6.07 -1.10 -6.54
CA ARG A 7 -5.34 -2.18 -5.88
C ARG A 7 -3.88 -2.20 -6.30
N PHE A 8 -3.61 -2.00 -7.59
CA PHE A 8 -2.26 -1.89 -8.11
C PHE A 8 -1.52 -0.69 -7.48
N ALA A 9 -2.17 0.47 -7.40
CA ALA A 9 -1.58 1.64 -6.74
C ALA A 9 -1.27 1.41 -5.26
N LEU A 10 -2.18 0.75 -4.52
CA LEU A 10 -1.97 0.37 -3.13
C LEU A 10 -0.78 -0.59 -3.00
N THR A 11 -0.69 -1.58 -3.89
CA THR A 11 0.41 -2.54 -3.88
C THR A 11 1.74 -1.89 -4.26
N MET A 12 1.76 -0.98 -5.23
CA MET A 12 2.96 -0.22 -5.58
C MET A 12 3.43 0.67 -4.43
N ALA A 13 2.50 1.24 -3.66
CA ALA A 13 2.84 2.00 -2.45
C ALA A 13 3.59 1.15 -1.41
N ALA A 14 3.40 -0.17 -1.38
CA ALA A 14 4.13 -1.05 -0.46
C ALA A 14 5.65 -1.03 -0.67
N PHE A 15 6.14 -0.62 -1.85
CA PHE A 15 7.57 -0.58 -2.20
C PHE A 15 8.21 0.80 -2.05
N VAL A 16 7.46 1.81 -1.59
CA VAL A 16 7.98 3.17 -1.34
C VAL A 16 9.22 3.17 -0.42
N PRO A 17 9.30 2.38 0.69
CA PRO A 17 10.47 2.41 1.55
C PRO A 17 11.76 2.02 0.83
N LEU A 18 11.71 1.07 -0.12
CA LEU A 18 12.88 0.67 -0.93
C LEU A 18 13.40 1.85 -1.75
N PHE A 19 12.52 2.50 -2.51
CA PHE A 19 12.91 3.61 -3.37
C PHE A 19 13.30 4.86 -2.57
N ALA A 20 12.69 5.08 -1.39
CA ALA A 20 13.08 6.15 -0.48
C ALA A 20 14.50 5.92 0.06
N ALA A 21 14.84 4.71 0.50
CA ALA A 21 16.19 4.36 0.95
C ALA A 21 17.23 4.56 -0.17
N TRP A 22 16.91 4.16 -1.39
CA TRP A 22 17.79 4.39 -2.55
C TRP A 22 17.91 5.86 -2.92
N THR A 23 16.86 6.66 -2.78
CA THR A 23 16.94 8.12 -2.98
C THR A 23 17.96 8.73 -2.04
N VAL A 24 17.87 8.40 -0.75
CA VAL A 24 18.80 8.92 0.27
C VAL A 24 20.25 8.48 -0.04
N ARG A 25 20.43 7.21 -0.36
CA ARG A 25 21.76 6.66 -0.63
C ARG A 25 22.41 7.21 -1.90
N SER A 26 21.64 7.42 -2.96
CA SER A 26 22.13 7.90 -4.25
C SER A 26 22.35 9.40 -4.30
N PHE A 27 21.82 10.13 -3.30
CA PHE A 27 21.98 11.58 -3.22
C PHE A 27 23.46 11.97 -3.09
N GLY A 28 23.95 12.75 -4.04
CA GLY A 28 25.34 13.21 -4.08
C GLY A 28 26.38 12.15 -4.51
N THR A 29 26.00 10.89 -4.67
CA THR A 29 26.93 9.79 -5.06
C THR A 29 26.66 9.19 -6.41
N ALA A 30 25.42 9.24 -6.88
CA ALA A 30 24.99 8.71 -8.18
C ALA A 30 24.67 9.85 -9.16
N PRO A 31 24.63 9.56 -10.50
CA PRO A 31 24.18 10.51 -11.49
C PRO A 31 22.81 11.10 -11.13
N GLN A 32 22.64 12.41 -11.36
CA GLN A 32 21.43 13.14 -10.99
C GLN A 32 20.13 12.48 -11.47
N ALA A 33 20.14 11.92 -12.68
CA ALA A 33 18.97 11.23 -13.23
C ALA A 33 18.53 10.01 -12.40
N LEU A 34 19.46 9.28 -11.79
CA LEU A 34 19.14 8.06 -11.03
C LEU A 34 18.46 8.40 -9.70
N TRP A 35 18.99 9.35 -8.93
CA TRP A 35 18.34 9.69 -7.66
C TRP A 35 16.98 10.40 -7.86
N ILE A 36 16.84 11.20 -8.93
CA ILE A 36 15.54 11.79 -9.30
C ILE A 36 14.54 10.69 -9.66
N LEU A 37 14.96 9.67 -10.40
CA LEU A 37 14.09 8.54 -10.75
C LEU A 37 13.67 7.74 -9.50
N CYS A 38 14.59 7.46 -8.58
CA CYS A 38 14.27 6.82 -7.30
C CYS A 38 13.28 7.65 -6.48
N LEU A 39 13.51 8.96 -6.41
CA LEU A 39 12.60 9.90 -5.75
C LEU A 39 11.20 9.88 -6.38
N ALA A 40 11.12 9.88 -7.71
CA ALA A 40 9.84 9.82 -8.42
C ALA A 40 9.11 8.50 -8.14
N LEU A 41 9.82 7.36 -8.15
CA LEU A 41 9.25 6.03 -7.84
C LEU A 41 8.74 5.94 -6.38
N ALA A 42 9.34 6.67 -5.46
CA ALA A 42 8.85 6.79 -4.08
C ALA A 42 7.67 7.79 -3.96
N ALA A 43 7.80 8.97 -4.56
CA ALA A 43 6.88 10.07 -4.36
C ALA A 43 5.55 9.90 -5.11
N LEU A 44 5.55 9.34 -6.33
CA LEU A 44 4.34 9.22 -7.14
C LEU A 44 3.26 8.32 -6.50
N PRO A 45 3.57 7.11 -6.00
CA PRO A 45 2.58 6.29 -5.30
C PRO A 45 2.05 6.97 -4.04
N LEU A 46 2.91 7.65 -3.27
CA LEU A 46 2.50 8.41 -2.10
C LEU A 46 1.57 9.57 -2.46
N ALA A 47 1.94 10.38 -3.45
CA ALA A 47 1.13 11.50 -3.90
C ALA A 47 -0.25 11.04 -4.41
N PHE A 48 -0.29 9.93 -5.15
CA PHE A 48 -1.53 9.31 -5.60
C PHE A 48 -2.37 8.86 -4.40
N TRP A 49 -1.77 8.16 -3.43
CA TRP A 49 -2.42 7.73 -2.21
C TRP A 49 -3.04 8.88 -1.43
N TRP A 50 -2.27 9.97 -1.19
CA TRP A 50 -2.77 11.16 -0.51
C TRP A 50 -3.89 11.86 -1.26
N LYS A 51 -3.84 11.92 -2.59
CA LYS A 51 -4.94 12.45 -3.41
C LYS A 51 -6.20 11.61 -3.25
N CYS A 52 -6.09 10.29 -3.23
CA CYS A 52 -7.22 9.40 -3.00
C CYS A 52 -7.83 9.62 -1.61
N ILE A 53 -7.01 9.69 -0.56
CA ILE A 53 -7.47 10.00 0.80
C ILE A 53 -8.18 11.37 0.86
N ALA A 54 -7.58 12.39 0.28
CA ALA A 54 -8.15 13.74 0.27
C ALA A 54 -9.49 13.81 -0.51
N ALA A 55 -9.59 13.05 -1.60
CA ALA A 55 -10.82 12.95 -2.38
C ALA A 55 -11.92 12.19 -1.61
N SER A 56 -11.56 11.10 -0.92
CA SER A 56 -12.52 10.29 -0.17
C SER A 56 -13.16 11.06 0.99
N ARG A 57 -12.42 12.00 1.61
CA ARG A 57 -12.95 12.85 2.69
C ARG A 57 -14.16 13.68 2.26
N ARG A 58 -14.33 13.94 0.97
CA ARG A 58 -15.46 14.67 0.38
C ARG A 58 -16.59 13.73 -0.07
N GLY A 59 -16.38 12.43 -0.04
CA GLY A 59 -17.34 11.42 -0.47
C GLY A 59 -18.44 11.18 0.55
N ALA A 60 -19.56 10.67 0.07
CA ALA A 60 -20.65 10.24 0.94
C ALA A 60 -20.22 9.03 1.80
N GLU A 61 -20.61 9.05 3.06
CA GLU A 61 -20.43 7.92 3.96
C GLU A 61 -21.42 6.81 3.61
N ARG A 62 -20.94 5.57 3.74
CA ARG A 62 -21.77 4.38 3.59
C ARG A 62 -21.53 3.49 4.80
N GLU A 63 -22.61 2.94 5.33
CA GLU A 63 -22.53 1.92 6.36
C GLU A 63 -22.30 0.56 5.70
N PHE A 64 -21.24 -0.12 6.10
CA PHE A 64 -20.97 -1.51 5.73
C PHE A 64 -21.11 -2.37 6.97
N GLU A 65 -21.89 -3.42 6.86
CA GLU A 65 -21.90 -4.50 7.84
C GLU A 65 -20.94 -5.59 7.34
N LEU A 66 -19.84 -5.76 8.07
CA LEU A 66 -18.77 -6.69 7.71
C LEU A 66 -19.05 -8.04 8.35
N GLU A 67 -18.85 -9.10 7.58
CA GLU A 67 -18.93 -10.46 8.06
C GLU A 67 -17.75 -10.76 9.00
N HIS A 68 -18.05 -11.22 10.23
CA HIS A 68 -17.07 -11.28 11.32
C HIS A 68 -15.93 -12.28 11.04
N ASP A 69 -16.23 -13.36 10.34
CA ASP A 69 -15.29 -14.46 10.11
C ASP A 69 -14.38 -14.23 8.88
N ASP A 70 -14.71 -13.25 8.04
CA ASP A 70 -14.01 -13.00 6.76
C ASP A 70 -13.17 -11.71 6.78
N ILE A 71 -12.80 -11.19 7.98
CA ILE A 71 -11.94 -10.01 8.09
C ILE A 71 -10.49 -10.47 8.23
N GLU A 72 -9.74 -10.40 7.14
CA GLU A 72 -8.30 -10.68 7.12
C GLU A 72 -7.49 -9.38 7.06
N GLY A 73 -6.56 -9.20 7.95
CA GLY A 73 -5.70 -8.02 7.94
C GLY A 73 -5.23 -7.60 9.34
N GLY A 74 -4.77 -6.36 9.47
CA GLY A 74 -4.29 -5.84 10.74
C GLY A 74 -3.15 -6.67 11.33
N HIS A 75 -3.36 -7.24 12.49
CA HIS A 75 -2.32 -8.03 13.18
C HIS A 75 -1.91 -9.30 12.44
N THR A 76 -2.79 -9.92 11.63
CA THR A 76 -2.48 -11.13 10.86
C THR A 76 -1.33 -10.88 9.88
N PHE A 77 -1.26 -9.70 9.28
CA PHE A 77 -0.22 -9.33 8.34
C PHE A 77 0.92 -8.51 8.95
N ALA A 78 0.95 -8.30 10.27
CA ALA A 78 1.98 -7.50 10.92
C ALA A 78 3.39 -8.08 10.71
N ILE A 79 3.56 -9.40 10.88
CA ILE A 79 4.85 -10.08 10.68
C ILE A 79 5.27 -10.06 9.20
N PRO A 80 4.43 -10.47 8.23
CA PRO A 80 4.76 -10.35 6.80
C PRO A 80 5.11 -8.91 6.39
N THR A 81 4.38 -7.92 6.90
CA THR A 81 4.63 -6.50 6.62
C THR A 81 5.99 -6.05 7.16
N ALA A 82 6.32 -6.42 8.40
CA ALA A 82 7.61 -6.11 9.00
C ALA A 82 8.77 -6.79 8.26
N ASN A 83 8.59 -8.05 7.84
CA ASN A 83 9.59 -8.78 7.05
C ASN A 83 9.80 -8.12 5.69
N LEU A 84 8.74 -7.72 4.99
CA LEU A 84 8.84 -7.02 3.72
C LEU A 84 9.59 -5.69 3.88
N LEU A 85 9.27 -4.90 4.92
CA LEU A 85 9.97 -3.66 5.22
C LEU A 85 11.45 -3.91 5.50
N MET A 86 11.77 -4.91 6.33
CA MET A 86 13.16 -5.25 6.66
C MET A 86 13.96 -5.63 5.42
N VAL A 87 13.41 -6.47 4.55
CA VAL A 87 14.05 -6.86 3.28
C VAL A 87 14.29 -5.64 2.40
N GLN A 88 13.31 -4.75 2.27
CA GLN A 88 13.44 -3.52 1.49
C GLN A 88 14.53 -2.60 2.04
N MET A 89 14.60 -2.45 3.36
CA MET A 89 15.64 -1.62 3.99
C MET A 89 17.04 -2.23 3.81
N VAL A 90 17.19 -3.55 3.98
CA VAL A 90 18.47 -4.23 3.75
C VAL A 90 18.91 -4.09 2.29
N VAL A 91 18.04 -4.35 1.33
CA VAL A 91 18.34 -4.19 -0.10
C VAL A 91 18.62 -2.73 -0.43
N GLY A 92 17.84 -1.80 0.11
CA GLY A 92 18.02 -0.37 -0.10
C GLY A 92 19.38 0.16 0.40
N VAL A 93 19.90 -0.44 1.47
CA VAL A 93 21.19 -0.05 2.04
C VAL A 93 22.35 -0.82 1.39
N ALA A 94 22.19 -2.09 1.08
CA ALA A 94 23.27 -2.95 0.61
C ALA A 94 23.57 -2.83 -0.89
N ALA A 95 22.55 -2.62 -1.73
CA ALA A 95 22.71 -2.62 -3.17
C ALA A 95 23.26 -1.28 -3.69
N ASP A 96 24.22 -1.34 -4.59
CA ASP A 96 24.69 -0.15 -5.30
C ASP A 96 23.62 0.37 -6.27
N VAL A 97 23.41 1.69 -6.25
CA VAL A 97 22.44 2.35 -7.13
C VAL A 97 23.07 2.61 -8.50
N SER A 98 22.88 1.67 -9.41
CA SER A 98 23.24 1.80 -10.82
C SER A 98 22.00 1.70 -11.70
N ALA A 99 22.09 2.12 -12.95
CA ALA A 99 20.98 1.99 -13.89
C ALA A 99 20.53 0.53 -14.07
N ARG A 100 21.47 -0.42 -14.07
CA ARG A 100 21.18 -1.86 -14.19
C ARG A 100 20.47 -2.39 -12.94
N THR A 101 20.96 -2.03 -11.75
CA THR A 101 20.38 -2.44 -10.47
C THR A 101 18.96 -1.86 -10.32
N LEU A 102 18.78 -0.58 -10.70
CA LEU A 102 17.47 0.06 -10.65
C LEU A 102 16.47 -0.61 -11.61
N LEU A 103 16.89 -0.90 -12.85
CA LEU A 103 16.04 -1.62 -13.81
C LEU A 103 15.64 -3.01 -13.29
N ALA A 104 16.60 -3.78 -12.78
CA ALA A 104 16.34 -5.10 -12.20
C ALA A 104 15.37 -5.01 -11.02
N ALA A 105 15.52 -4.01 -10.14
CA ALA A 105 14.63 -3.81 -9.01
C ALA A 105 13.22 -3.39 -9.44
N VAL A 106 13.08 -2.51 -10.42
CA VAL A 106 11.77 -2.14 -10.95
C VAL A 106 11.05 -3.36 -11.53
N LEU A 107 11.75 -4.20 -12.30
CA LEU A 107 11.19 -5.44 -12.83
C LEU A 107 10.78 -6.39 -11.70
N LEU A 108 11.62 -6.57 -10.68
CA LEU A 108 11.33 -7.42 -9.53
C LEU A 108 10.13 -6.89 -8.74
N VAL A 109 10.06 -5.59 -8.50
CA VAL A 109 8.91 -4.93 -7.83
C VAL A 109 7.63 -5.12 -8.63
N MET A 110 7.67 -5.00 -9.96
CA MET A 110 6.50 -5.25 -10.82
C MET A 110 6.02 -6.70 -10.71
N VAL A 111 6.94 -7.67 -10.74
CA VAL A 111 6.59 -9.10 -10.56
C VAL A 111 6.02 -9.33 -9.16
N ALA A 112 6.66 -8.81 -8.12
CA ALA A 112 6.18 -8.93 -6.74
C ALA A 112 4.79 -8.29 -6.57
N ALA A 113 4.57 -7.10 -7.13
CA ALA A 113 3.27 -6.43 -7.11
C ALA A 113 2.18 -7.26 -7.79
N LEU A 114 2.48 -7.87 -8.94
CA LEU A 114 1.54 -8.76 -9.62
C LEU A 114 1.21 -10.02 -8.80
N VAL A 115 2.20 -10.59 -8.11
CA VAL A 115 2.00 -11.74 -7.21
C VAL A 115 1.11 -11.34 -6.04
N LEU A 116 1.40 -10.22 -5.37
CA LEU A 116 0.60 -9.73 -4.24
C LEU A 116 -0.86 -9.48 -4.66
N LEU A 117 -1.07 -8.85 -5.84
CA LEU A 117 -2.39 -8.62 -6.39
C LEU A 117 -3.15 -9.91 -6.68
N ARG A 118 -2.48 -10.91 -7.26
CA ARG A 118 -3.11 -12.20 -7.59
C ARG A 118 -3.52 -12.98 -6.35
N GLN A 119 -2.74 -12.87 -5.29
CA GLN A 119 -2.96 -13.56 -4.01
C GLN A 119 -3.83 -12.76 -3.05
N ASN A 120 -4.32 -11.58 -3.43
CA ASN A 120 -5.05 -10.64 -2.58
C ASN A 120 -4.26 -10.30 -1.29
N LEU A 121 -2.97 -10.08 -1.42
CA LEU A 121 -2.06 -9.76 -0.30
C LEU A 121 -1.74 -8.27 -0.21
N GLU A 122 -2.60 -7.39 -0.74
CA GLU A 122 -2.43 -5.93 -0.70
C GLU A 122 -2.43 -5.38 0.74
N ALA A 123 -2.94 -6.19 1.69
CA ALA A 123 -2.88 -5.87 3.12
C ALA A 123 -1.44 -5.88 3.67
N ILE A 124 -0.50 -6.56 3.00
CA ILE A 124 0.93 -6.50 3.31
C ILE A 124 1.50 -5.20 2.74
N ASN A 125 1.30 -4.11 3.45
CA ASN A 125 1.69 -2.78 2.99
C ASN A 125 2.47 -2.01 4.06
N PRO A 126 3.82 -2.09 4.06
CA PRO A 126 4.63 -1.41 5.05
C PRO A 126 4.49 0.11 5.00
N THR A 127 4.24 0.70 3.83
CA THR A 127 4.02 2.14 3.71
C THR A 127 2.74 2.56 4.42
N ALA A 128 1.63 1.86 4.20
CA ALA A 128 0.38 2.15 4.90
C ALA A 128 0.59 2.07 6.43
N THR A 129 1.27 1.01 6.90
CA THR A 129 1.56 0.81 8.32
C THR A 129 2.45 1.91 8.90
N LEU A 130 3.47 2.37 8.17
CA LEU A 130 4.33 3.49 8.59
C LEU A 130 3.55 4.80 8.77
N PHE A 131 2.48 5.00 8.00
CA PHE A 131 1.57 6.14 8.14
C PHE A 131 0.42 5.88 9.13
N GLY A 132 0.48 4.78 9.88
CA GLY A 132 -0.53 4.43 10.90
C GLY A 132 -1.83 3.89 10.32
N PHE A 133 -1.81 3.36 9.10
CA PHE A 133 -2.95 2.70 8.48
C PHE A 133 -2.80 1.19 8.47
N TRP A 134 -3.90 0.51 8.71
CA TRP A 134 -4.05 -0.92 8.55
C TRP A 134 -4.93 -1.19 7.34
N VAL A 135 -4.59 -2.19 6.57
CA VAL A 135 -5.34 -2.62 5.38
C VAL A 135 -5.99 -3.97 5.69
N PHE A 136 -7.30 -4.04 5.48
CA PHE A 136 -8.10 -5.23 5.73
C PHE A 136 -8.75 -5.70 4.46
N HIS A 137 -8.75 -7.01 4.22
CA HIS A 137 -9.68 -7.66 3.32
C HIS A 137 -10.93 -8.01 4.12
N ALA A 138 -12.06 -7.61 3.62
CA ALA A 138 -13.34 -7.88 4.27
C ALA A 138 -14.36 -8.28 3.22
N ARG A 139 -15.37 -9.01 3.69
CA ARG A 139 -16.58 -9.29 2.91
C ARG A 139 -17.76 -8.61 3.59
N THR A 140 -18.58 -7.95 2.79
CA THR A 140 -19.86 -7.41 3.28
C THR A 140 -20.87 -8.53 3.42
N THR A 141 -21.89 -8.35 4.24
CA THR A 141 -23.01 -9.31 4.40
C THR A 141 -23.72 -9.62 3.08
N ASP A 142 -23.61 -8.73 2.09
CA ASP A 142 -24.11 -8.96 0.72
C ASP A 142 -23.15 -9.85 -0.12
N GLY A 143 -22.06 -10.36 0.46
CA GLY A 143 -21.08 -11.22 -0.19
C GLY A 143 -20.06 -10.49 -1.07
N ALA A 144 -20.04 -9.15 -1.10
CA ALA A 144 -19.08 -8.38 -1.88
C ALA A 144 -17.73 -8.27 -1.14
N SER A 145 -16.64 -8.65 -1.82
CA SER A 145 -15.28 -8.44 -1.29
C SER A 145 -14.86 -6.99 -1.43
N CYS A 146 -14.34 -6.42 -0.36
CA CYS A 146 -13.82 -5.06 -0.32
C CYS A 146 -12.49 -4.98 0.44
N ILE A 147 -11.75 -3.90 0.20
CA ILE A 147 -10.56 -3.54 0.98
C ILE A 147 -10.92 -2.34 1.84
N VAL A 148 -10.73 -2.46 3.14
CA VAL A 148 -10.95 -1.37 4.09
C VAL A 148 -9.61 -0.91 4.63
N VAL A 149 -9.35 0.38 4.52
CA VAL A 149 -8.18 1.05 5.10
C VAL A 149 -8.64 1.77 6.36
N SER A 150 -8.04 1.44 7.49
CA SER A 150 -8.41 1.96 8.79
C SER A 150 -7.19 2.38 9.59
N ARG A 151 -7.35 3.25 10.55
CA ARG A 151 -6.36 3.52 11.60
C ARG A 151 -6.47 2.60 12.80
N ARG A 152 -7.55 1.85 12.90
CA ARG A 152 -7.75 0.85 13.95
C ARG A 152 -7.01 -0.42 13.55
N SER A 153 -6.37 -1.04 14.51
CA SER A 153 -5.68 -2.34 14.32
C SER A 153 -6.65 -3.51 14.18
N ALA A 154 -7.91 -3.33 14.52
CA ALA A 154 -8.99 -4.28 14.35
C ALA A 154 -10.30 -3.56 14.02
N ILE A 155 -11.05 -4.10 13.07
CA ILE A 155 -12.39 -3.63 12.71
C ILE A 155 -13.38 -4.77 12.91
N LYS A 156 -14.59 -4.46 13.37
CA LYS A 156 -15.63 -5.48 13.64
C LYS A 156 -17.02 -4.90 13.42
N GLY A 157 -17.91 -5.72 12.87
CA GLY A 157 -19.34 -5.39 12.75
C GLY A 157 -19.62 -4.24 11.77
N LYS A 158 -20.37 -3.26 12.20
CA LYS A 158 -20.75 -2.12 11.38
C LYS A 158 -19.64 -1.08 11.33
N VAL A 159 -19.24 -0.71 10.13
CA VAL A 159 -18.18 0.26 9.88
C VAL A 159 -18.69 1.31 8.89
N PHE A 160 -18.51 2.58 9.23
CA PHE A 160 -18.77 3.67 8.31
C PHE A 160 -17.55 3.86 7.42
N VAL A 161 -17.77 3.82 6.12
CA VAL A 161 -16.70 3.90 5.14
C VAL A 161 -17.01 4.94 4.08
N ARG A 162 -15.93 5.52 3.52
CA ARG A 162 -15.98 6.38 2.34
C ARG A 162 -15.22 5.73 1.21
N SER A 163 -15.77 5.77 0.00
CA SER A 163 -15.08 5.22 -1.16
C SER A 163 -13.78 5.98 -1.40
N LEU A 164 -12.67 5.22 -1.43
CA LEU A 164 -11.38 5.74 -1.83
C LEU A 164 -11.24 5.68 -3.35
N LEU A 165 -11.42 4.48 -3.89
CA LEU A 165 -11.46 4.22 -5.33
C LEU A 165 -11.92 2.77 -5.59
N GLY A 166 -12.98 2.59 -6.38
CA GLY A 166 -13.49 1.26 -6.71
C GLY A 166 -13.97 0.47 -5.48
N ASP A 167 -13.34 -0.65 -5.20
CA ASP A 167 -13.61 -1.56 -4.08
C ASP A 167 -12.69 -1.32 -2.85
N VAL A 168 -11.94 -0.23 -2.86
CA VAL A 168 -11.12 0.22 -1.73
C VAL A 168 -11.84 1.35 -1.01
N PHE A 169 -11.98 1.21 0.29
CA PHE A 169 -12.70 2.12 1.18
C PHE A 169 -11.81 2.60 2.32
N LEU A 170 -12.05 3.82 2.76
CA LEU A 170 -11.45 4.40 3.95
C LEU A 170 -12.48 4.43 5.06
N GLU A 171 -12.12 3.99 6.26
CA GLU A 171 -12.97 4.14 7.44
C GLU A 171 -13.27 5.62 7.70
N ALA A 172 -14.56 5.94 7.91
CA ALA A 172 -15.04 7.31 8.01
C ALA A 172 -14.83 7.93 9.39
N ASP A 173 -14.79 7.11 10.44
CA ASP A 173 -14.62 7.56 11.85
C ASP A 173 -13.19 8.02 12.15
N TRP A 174 -12.62 8.72 11.21
CA TRP A 174 -11.32 9.34 11.40
C TRP A 174 -11.50 10.78 11.86
N PRO A 175 -10.96 11.16 13.03
CA PRO A 175 -10.92 12.52 13.51
C PRO A 175 -10.10 13.46 12.62
#